data_d8114409b1448098cddfc3779df4f396
#
_entry.id   d8114409b1448098cddfc3779df4f396
#
_cell.length_a   1.000
_cell.length_b   1.000
_cell.length_c   1.000
_cell.angle_alpha   90.00
_cell.angle_beta   90.00
_cell.angle_gamma   90.00
#
_symmetry.space_group_name_H-M   'P 1'
#
loop_
_entity.id
_entity.type
_entity.pdbx_description
1 polymer ?
#
loop_
_entity_poly.entity_id
_entity_poly.type
_entity_poly.pdbx_seq_one_letter_code
_entity_poly.pdbx_strand_id
1 'polypeptide(L)'
;MESLKNNYSKYFERIKSNWDTIAKPLDSLGKLETLVAKLGAIQGTEHPSCLKKCLVVLCSYNGIVEEGISQSDQIVTRICAENITAKKTTVGIMAAQVACDVITYDVGEKRVNKVRKK
;
A
#
# COMPACT_ATOMS: atom_id res chain seq x y z
N MET A 1 -7.28 -14.84 -18.93
CA MET A 1 -5.98 -14.42 -18.38
C MET A 1 -5.08 -13.76 -19.42
N GLU A 2 -5.03 -14.21 -20.66
CA GLU A 2 -4.22 -13.67 -21.74
C GLU A 2 -4.61 -12.22 -22.15
N SER A 3 -5.89 -11.91 -22.17
CA SER A 3 -6.39 -10.56 -22.49
C SER A 3 -6.01 -9.51 -21.45
N LEU A 4 -5.92 -9.89 -20.16
CA LEU A 4 -5.48 -8.99 -19.09
C LEU A 4 -3.97 -8.68 -19.19
N LYS A 5 -3.16 -9.67 -19.54
CA LYS A 5 -1.72 -9.49 -19.77
C LYS A 5 -1.46 -8.58 -20.96
N ASN A 6 -2.21 -8.77 -22.05
CA ASN A 6 -2.09 -7.95 -23.26
C ASN A 6 -2.48 -6.47 -22.98
N ASN A 7 -3.56 -6.24 -22.22
CA ASN A 7 -3.96 -4.89 -21.82
C ASN A 7 -2.91 -4.24 -20.91
N TYR A 8 -2.37 -4.97 -19.92
CA TYR A 8 -1.33 -4.46 -19.05
C TYR A 8 -0.11 -4.00 -19.86
N SER A 9 0.44 -4.86 -20.72
CA SER A 9 1.60 -4.54 -21.54
C SER A 9 1.35 -3.34 -22.45
N LYS A 10 0.17 -3.27 -23.06
CA LYS A 10 -0.23 -2.15 -23.92
C LYS A 10 -0.16 -0.80 -23.19
N TYR A 11 -0.79 -0.70 -22.03
CA TYR A 11 -0.79 0.57 -21.27
C TYR A 11 0.59 0.90 -20.68
N PHE A 12 1.32 -0.12 -20.22
CA PHE A 12 2.67 0.07 -19.71
C PHE A 12 3.59 0.70 -20.76
N GLU A 13 3.65 0.12 -21.95
CA GLU A 13 4.51 0.60 -23.03
C GLU A 13 4.09 2.00 -23.51
N ARG A 14 2.79 2.27 -23.60
CA ARG A 14 2.28 3.58 -23.98
C ARG A 14 2.69 4.66 -22.99
N ILE A 15 2.57 4.41 -21.70
CA ILE A 15 2.95 5.39 -20.67
C ILE A 15 4.47 5.59 -20.67
N LYS A 16 5.25 4.52 -20.85
CA LYS A 16 6.73 4.65 -20.99
C LYS A 16 7.06 5.52 -22.21
N SER A 17 6.46 5.27 -23.34
CA SER A 17 6.66 6.09 -24.55
C SER A 17 6.23 7.54 -24.34
N ASN A 18 5.12 7.79 -23.62
CA ASN A 18 4.67 9.15 -23.31
C ASN A 18 5.69 9.92 -22.48
N TRP A 19 6.40 9.27 -21.54
CA TRP A 19 7.49 9.91 -20.79
C TRP A 19 8.62 10.40 -21.69
N ASP A 20 8.91 9.70 -22.78
CA ASP A 20 9.98 10.04 -23.71
C ASP A 20 9.63 11.23 -24.62
N THR A 21 8.33 11.57 -24.72
CA THR A 21 7.86 12.77 -25.45
C THR A 21 7.97 14.06 -24.65
N ILE A 22 8.19 13.97 -23.34
CA ILE A 22 8.35 15.14 -22.46
C ILE A 22 9.77 15.68 -22.59
N ALA A 23 9.91 17.00 -22.59
CA ALA A 23 11.21 17.68 -22.68
C ALA A 23 12.02 17.50 -21.38
N LYS A 24 12.61 16.33 -21.20
CA LYS A 24 13.49 15.93 -20.11
C LYS A 24 14.55 14.94 -20.62
N PRO A 25 15.70 14.76 -19.95
CA PRO A 25 16.60 13.65 -20.29
C PRO A 25 15.87 12.30 -20.15
N LEU A 26 16.19 11.36 -21.02
CA LEU A 26 15.62 10.00 -20.97
C LEU A 26 15.85 9.39 -19.60
N ASP A 27 14.80 8.74 -19.06
CA ASP A 27 14.79 8.06 -17.74
C ASP A 27 15.26 8.94 -16.55
N SER A 28 15.21 10.27 -16.69
CA SER A 28 15.72 11.20 -15.66
C SER A 28 14.98 11.11 -14.32
N LEU A 29 13.72 10.67 -14.31
CA LEU A 29 12.96 10.44 -13.08
C LEU A 29 13.14 9.02 -12.53
N GLY A 30 13.93 8.19 -13.20
CA GLY A 30 14.31 6.84 -12.74
C GLY A 30 13.12 5.95 -12.47
N LYS A 31 13.08 5.36 -11.27
CA LYS A 31 12.02 4.41 -10.87
C LYS A 31 10.62 5.00 -10.91
N LEU A 32 10.47 6.33 -10.78
CA LEU A 32 9.14 6.97 -10.77
C LEU A 32 8.41 6.74 -12.09
N GLU A 33 9.10 6.86 -13.24
CA GLU A 33 8.50 6.63 -14.56
C GLU A 33 7.95 5.21 -14.69
N THR A 34 8.72 4.22 -14.22
CA THR A 34 8.30 2.82 -14.21
C THR A 34 7.12 2.58 -13.26
N LEU A 35 7.10 3.22 -12.09
CA LEU A 35 5.99 3.08 -11.13
C LEU A 35 4.70 3.66 -11.68
N VAL A 36 4.76 4.84 -12.32
CA VAL A 36 3.59 5.46 -12.97
C VAL A 36 3.09 4.61 -14.12
N ALA A 37 3.99 4.04 -14.93
CA ALA A 37 3.60 3.14 -16.03
C ALA A 37 2.91 1.88 -15.50
N LYS A 38 3.43 1.26 -14.42
CA LYS A 38 2.79 0.12 -13.75
C LYS A 38 1.41 0.48 -13.21
N LEU A 39 1.28 1.64 -12.57
CA LEU A 39 -0.01 2.10 -12.03
C LEU A 39 -1.06 2.26 -13.13
N GLY A 40 -0.71 2.92 -14.22
CA GLY A 40 -1.62 3.10 -15.35
C GLY A 40 -1.96 1.78 -16.03
N ALA A 41 -1.01 0.85 -16.15
CA ALA A 41 -1.25 -0.48 -16.67
C ALA A 41 -2.25 -1.28 -15.80
N ILE A 42 -2.15 -1.16 -14.46
CA ILE A 42 -3.08 -1.78 -13.52
C ILE A 42 -4.47 -1.13 -13.61
N GLN A 43 -4.53 0.19 -13.76
CA GLN A 43 -5.79 0.93 -13.88
C GLN A 43 -6.41 0.85 -15.28
N GLY A 44 -5.68 0.35 -16.28
CA GLY A 44 -6.14 0.27 -17.67
C GLY A 44 -6.32 1.65 -18.31
N THR A 45 -5.47 2.62 -17.98
CA THR A 45 -5.52 4.00 -18.48
C THR A 45 -4.14 4.59 -18.71
N GLU A 46 -4.03 5.50 -19.65
CA GLU A 46 -2.81 6.29 -19.90
C GLU A 46 -2.66 7.47 -18.92
N HIS A 47 -3.73 7.79 -18.17
CA HIS A 47 -3.78 8.86 -17.18
C HIS A 47 -4.04 8.30 -15.79
N PRO A 48 -3.04 7.68 -15.14
CA PRO A 48 -3.23 7.07 -13.83
C PRO A 48 -3.55 8.11 -12.76
N SER A 49 -4.37 7.68 -11.80
CA SER A 49 -4.81 8.52 -10.69
C SER A 49 -4.43 7.92 -9.35
N CYS A 50 -3.94 8.77 -8.44
CA CYS A 50 -3.68 8.44 -7.04
C CYS A 50 -4.70 9.07 -6.08
N LEU A 51 -5.89 9.46 -6.56
CA LEU A 51 -6.91 10.07 -5.72
C LEU A 51 -7.46 9.11 -4.68
N LYS A 52 -7.64 7.82 -5.04
CA LYS A 52 -8.04 6.77 -4.10
C LYS A 52 -6.80 6.00 -3.67
N LYS A 53 -6.44 6.13 -2.41
CA LYS A 53 -5.26 5.50 -1.80
C LYS A 53 -5.67 4.68 -0.60
N CYS A 54 -4.98 3.57 -0.37
CA CYS A 54 -5.18 2.75 0.81
C CYS A 54 -3.83 2.30 1.36
N LEU A 55 -3.62 2.52 2.64
CA LEU A 55 -2.52 1.95 3.40
C LEU A 55 -2.98 0.62 4.00
N VAL A 56 -2.32 -0.45 3.62
CA VAL A 56 -2.53 -1.77 4.21
C VAL A 56 -1.46 -2.01 5.25
N VAL A 57 -1.87 -2.22 6.50
CA VAL A 57 -0.98 -2.51 7.63
C VAL A 57 -1.18 -3.97 8.02
N LEU A 58 -0.11 -4.75 7.98
CA LEU A 58 -0.09 -6.14 8.40
C LEU A 58 0.53 -6.20 9.79
N CYS A 59 -0.22 -6.61 10.79
CA CYS A 59 0.24 -6.81 12.16
C CYS A 59 0.46 -8.31 12.38
N SER A 60 1.62 -8.68 12.90
CA SER A 60 1.90 -10.05 13.29
C SER A 60 2.57 -10.10 14.67
N TYR A 61 2.28 -11.17 15.37
CA TYR A 61 2.91 -11.52 16.61
C TYR A 61 4.07 -12.49 16.31
N ASN A 62 5.27 -12.15 16.73
CA ASN A 62 6.48 -12.92 16.42
C ASN A 62 7.05 -13.73 17.60
N GLY A 63 6.32 -13.82 18.73
CA GLY A 63 6.75 -14.60 19.90
C GLY A 63 7.85 -13.96 20.74
N ILE A 64 8.37 -12.79 20.40
CA ILE A 64 9.51 -12.16 21.08
C ILE A 64 9.25 -11.87 22.56
N VAL A 65 8.00 -11.73 22.95
CA VAL A 65 7.61 -11.53 24.36
C VAL A 65 7.93 -12.76 25.21
N GLU A 66 7.82 -13.95 24.65
CA GLU A 66 8.15 -15.22 25.33
C GLU A 66 9.64 -15.32 25.64
N GLU A 67 10.50 -14.63 24.87
CA GLU A 67 11.94 -14.56 25.10
C GLU A 67 12.34 -13.57 26.23
N GLY A 68 11.37 -12.87 26.81
CA GLY A 68 11.59 -11.93 27.94
C GLY A 68 12.36 -10.66 27.60
N ILE A 69 12.59 -10.36 26.32
CA ILE A 69 13.35 -9.18 25.85
C ILE A 69 12.45 -8.03 25.42
N SER A 70 11.13 -8.23 25.36
CA SER A 70 10.18 -7.19 25.04
C SER A 70 9.82 -6.38 26.29
N GLN A 71 9.79 -5.03 26.15
CA GLN A 71 9.34 -4.12 27.20
C GLN A 71 7.80 -4.05 27.31
N SER A 72 7.07 -4.65 26.38
CA SER A 72 5.62 -4.62 26.30
C SER A 72 5.04 -6.02 26.16
N ASP A 73 3.83 -6.20 26.64
CA ASP A 73 3.05 -7.43 26.55
C ASP A 73 2.47 -7.62 25.14
N GLN A 74 2.08 -8.86 24.79
CA GLN A 74 1.42 -9.23 23.52
C GLN A 74 0.19 -8.39 23.20
N ILE A 75 -0.57 -8.00 24.21
CA ILE A 75 -1.79 -7.21 24.07
C ILE A 75 -1.55 -5.86 23.39
N VAL A 76 -0.31 -5.34 23.48
CA VAL A 76 0.06 -4.05 22.87
C VAL A 76 -0.04 -4.09 21.35
N THR A 77 0.34 -5.18 20.71
CA THR A 77 0.22 -5.34 19.24
C THR A 77 -1.25 -5.20 18.80
N ARG A 78 -2.16 -5.82 19.52
CA ARG A 78 -3.59 -5.73 19.25
C ARG A 78 -4.12 -4.30 19.47
N ILE A 79 -3.77 -3.68 20.60
CA ILE A 79 -4.17 -2.30 20.89
C ILE A 79 -3.63 -1.33 19.83
N CYS A 80 -2.39 -1.54 19.39
CA CYS A 80 -1.81 -0.74 18.29
C CYS A 80 -2.58 -0.92 16.99
N ALA A 81 -2.94 -2.15 16.62
CA ALA A 81 -3.72 -2.44 15.42
C ALA A 81 -5.11 -1.77 15.46
N GLU A 82 -5.79 -1.83 16.59
CA GLU A 82 -7.08 -1.15 16.82
C GLU A 82 -6.94 0.38 16.72
N ASN A 83 -5.90 0.95 17.32
CA ASN A 83 -5.64 2.39 17.28
C ASN A 83 -5.22 2.88 15.88
N ILE A 84 -4.49 2.07 15.10
CA ILE A 84 -4.17 2.36 13.69
C ILE A 84 -5.46 2.44 12.87
N THR A 85 -6.33 1.43 13.03
CA THR A 85 -7.65 1.40 12.34
C THR A 85 -8.54 2.57 12.74
N ALA A 86 -8.49 2.99 14.01
CA ALA A 86 -9.21 4.14 14.52
C ALA A 86 -8.57 5.49 14.15
N LYS A 87 -7.47 5.49 13.37
CA LYS A 87 -6.70 6.69 12.97
C LYS A 87 -6.17 7.51 14.17
N LYS A 88 -5.90 6.87 15.30
CA LYS A 88 -5.38 7.50 16.53
C LYS A 88 -3.87 7.47 16.64
N THR A 89 -3.19 6.74 15.74
CA THR A 89 -1.73 6.66 15.70
C THR A 89 -1.15 7.67 14.72
N THR A 90 0.15 7.94 14.80
CA THR A 90 0.86 8.83 13.86
C THR A 90 0.57 8.49 12.41
N VAL A 91 0.65 7.21 12.04
CA VAL A 91 0.39 6.76 10.67
C VAL A 91 -1.07 7.00 10.25
N GLY A 92 -2.02 6.80 11.16
CA GLY A 92 -3.44 7.06 10.89
C GLY A 92 -3.74 8.55 10.70
N ILE A 93 -3.11 9.40 11.51
CA ILE A 93 -3.23 10.87 11.41
C ILE A 93 -2.64 11.34 10.08
N MET A 94 -1.42 10.89 9.73
CA MET A 94 -0.77 11.26 8.47
C MET A 94 -1.56 10.77 7.25
N ALA A 95 -2.10 9.55 7.29
CA ALA A 95 -2.94 9.01 6.22
C ALA A 95 -4.20 9.87 5.99
N ALA A 96 -4.82 10.36 7.07
CA ALA A 96 -5.98 11.23 6.99
C ALA A 96 -5.67 12.55 6.28
N GLN A 97 -4.48 13.15 6.51
CA GLN A 97 -4.07 14.40 5.87
C GLN A 97 -3.95 14.29 4.34
N VAL A 98 -3.68 13.10 3.82
CA VAL A 98 -3.54 12.85 2.38
C VAL A 98 -4.73 12.10 1.78
N ALA A 99 -5.86 12.05 2.47
CA ALA A 99 -7.06 11.31 2.07
C ALA A 99 -6.76 9.84 1.70
N CYS A 100 -5.98 9.17 2.57
CA CYS A 100 -5.61 7.77 2.43
C CYS A 100 -6.42 6.92 3.42
N ASP A 101 -7.09 5.89 2.92
CA ASP A 101 -7.75 4.91 3.78
C ASP A 101 -6.71 4.03 4.47
N VAL A 102 -7.04 3.56 5.67
CA VAL A 102 -6.17 2.65 6.43
C VAL A 102 -6.93 1.37 6.72
N ILE A 103 -6.36 0.25 6.33
CA ILE A 103 -6.88 -1.09 6.60
C ILE A 103 -5.81 -1.87 7.36
N THR A 104 -6.17 -2.39 8.52
CA THR A 104 -5.27 -3.19 9.35
C THR A 104 -5.72 -4.65 9.33
N TYR A 105 -4.77 -5.55 9.06
CA TYR A 105 -4.95 -6.98 9.14
C TYR A 105 -4.03 -7.56 10.22
N ASP A 106 -4.62 -8.35 11.11
CA ASP A 106 -3.86 -9.22 11.99
C ASP A 106 -3.55 -10.52 11.23
N VAL A 107 -2.28 -10.81 11.03
CA VAL A 107 -1.79 -11.98 10.29
C VAL A 107 -1.00 -12.94 11.18
N GLY A 108 -0.94 -12.68 12.49
CA GLY A 108 -0.09 -13.41 13.44
C GLY A 108 -0.83 -14.20 14.52
N GLU A 109 -2.13 -14.05 14.69
CA GLU A 109 -2.88 -14.86 15.64
C GLU A 109 -3.50 -16.11 14.99
N LYS A 110 -3.52 -17.24 15.73
CA LYS A 110 -4.19 -18.50 15.33
C LYS A 110 -5.70 -18.36 15.09
N ARG A 111 -6.30 -17.17 15.28
CA ARG A 111 -7.70 -16.83 14.99
C ARG A 111 -7.76 -15.48 14.29
N VAL A 112 -7.93 -15.53 12.98
CA VAL A 112 -8.20 -14.35 12.15
C VAL A 112 -9.60 -13.82 12.45
N ASN A 113 -9.72 -12.86 13.34
CA ASN A 113 -10.92 -12.04 13.43
C ASN A 113 -10.72 -10.81 12.55
N LYS A 114 -11.37 -10.79 11.39
CA LYS A 114 -11.47 -9.60 10.54
C LYS A 114 -12.05 -8.45 11.37
N VAL A 115 -11.22 -7.49 11.77
CA VAL A 115 -11.71 -6.22 12.28
C VAL A 115 -12.09 -5.35 11.07
N ARG A 116 -13.22 -5.70 10.46
CA ARG A 116 -13.88 -4.85 9.48
C ARG A 116 -14.91 -4.02 10.23
N LYS A 117 -14.59 -2.79 10.61
CA LYS A 117 -15.62 -1.81 10.97
C LYS A 117 -15.99 -1.05 9.71
N LYS A 118 -17.29 -1.10 9.39
CA LYS A 118 -17.95 -0.29 8.35
C LYS A 118 -17.79 1.19 8.63
#